data_c4c4dcb1c6a7cac8a94b98c2ab8bd219
#
_entry.id   c4c4dcb1c6a7cac8a94b98c2ab8bd219
#
_cell.length_a   1.000
_cell.length_b   1.000
_cell.length_c   1.000
_cell.angle_alpha   90.00
_cell.angle_beta   90.00
_cell.angle_gamma   90.00
#
_symmetry.space_group_name_H-M   'P 1'
#
loop_
_entity.id
_entity.type
_entity.pdbx_description
1 polymer ?
#
loop_
_entity_poly.entity_id
_entity_poly.type
_entity_poly.pdbx_seq_one_letter_code
_entity_poly.pdbx_strand_id
1 'polypeptide(L)'
;MIFRLIAQVMLSTVFFHLLPYDGEVVEKLAINAKDFDRTLFAVEESLGGDEPHLPKALFVHNPPTRVHPTSVGVITTAVSAFVLDRATRTPLFEKNIDESRSIGSITKLMTAYVFLETTPSLDALVTIDIKDVRLGGTQHLTVGDPVTIRDLLKASLVGSDNSATAALARLSGTTEGDFVARMNEVAAEIGMERTTFADTTGLSQDNRSIVSDLALMLDHILQNETIRTITQQPFVTIASTSGSLYTVESTDDLLHSFLNQPPYAIVGGKTGYLPEAGYCLGTIFSEDGGHEIIVVVLGSETDQSRFQDVKSLAAWTYKVYDWL
;
A
#
# COMPACT_ATOMS: atom_id res chain seq x y z
N MET A 1 16.09 30.35 9.51
CA MET A 1 17.01 30.99 10.47
C MET A 1 16.33 32.02 11.37
N ILE A 2 15.53 32.94 10.86
CA ILE A 2 14.86 34.02 11.61
C ILE A 2 13.84 33.50 12.66
N PHE A 3 13.07 32.48 12.34
CA PHE A 3 12.09 31.88 13.28
C PHE A 3 12.73 31.20 14.50
N ARG A 4 13.93 30.58 14.36
CA ARG A 4 14.67 30.00 15.49
C ARG A 4 15.21 31.08 16.44
N LEU A 5 15.62 32.22 15.89
CA LEU A 5 16.12 33.34 16.71
C LEU A 5 15.00 33.97 17.55
N ILE A 6 13.79 34.12 16.97
CA ILE A 6 12.62 34.68 17.67
C ILE A 6 12.15 33.75 18.79
N ALA A 7 12.15 32.43 18.56
CA ALA A 7 11.79 31.45 19.59
C ALA A 7 12.81 31.43 20.75
N GLN A 8 14.10 31.57 20.48
CA GLN A 8 15.12 31.66 21.53
C GLN A 8 15.03 32.94 22.34
N VAL A 9 14.74 34.07 21.71
CA VAL A 9 14.54 35.37 22.42
C VAL A 9 13.28 35.34 23.27
N MET A 10 12.19 34.75 22.79
CA MET A 10 10.96 34.61 23.60
C MET A 10 11.12 33.65 24.78
N LEU A 11 11.86 32.54 24.63
CA LEU A 11 12.12 31.61 25.73
C LEU A 11 12.99 32.27 26.82
N SER A 12 13.99 33.08 26.45
CA SER A 12 14.85 33.77 27.40
C SER A 12 14.11 34.85 28.20
N THR A 13 13.18 35.60 27.58
CA THR A 13 12.41 36.65 28.29
C THR A 13 11.40 36.08 29.26
N VAL A 14 10.82 34.90 29.03
CA VAL A 14 9.89 34.27 30.00
C VAL A 14 10.64 33.69 31.20
N PHE A 15 11.86 33.17 31.00
CA PHE A 15 12.69 32.64 32.10
C PHE A 15 13.17 33.75 33.08
N PHE A 16 13.50 34.95 32.60
CA PHE A 16 13.96 36.05 33.43
C PHE A 16 12.87 36.67 34.34
N HIS A 17 11.59 36.44 34.08
CA HIS A 17 10.49 36.94 34.91
C HIS A 17 10.05 35.98 36.03
N LEU A 18 10.58 34.77 36.09
CA LEU A 18 10.18 33.73 37.04
C LEU A 18 11.22 33.42 38.14
N LEU A 19 12.43 34.00 38.05
CA LEU A 19 13.46 33.78 39.07
C LEU A 19 13.71 35.04 39.92
N PRO A 20 13.86 34.91 41.24
CA PRO A 20 14.26 36.05 42.10
C PRO A 20 15.63 36.53 41.69
N TYR A 21 15.77 37.84 41.53
CA TYR A 21 16.97 38.53 41.05
C TYR A 21 18.04 38.49 42.15
N ASP A 22 18.96 37.52 42.07
CA ASP A 22 20.19 37.50 42.80
C ASP A 22 21.35 37.38 41.77
N GLY A 23 22.17 38.45 41.63
CA GLY A 23 23.14 38.61 40.59
C GLY A 23 24.25 37.52 40.55
N GLU A 24 24.57 36.89 41.67
CA GLU A 24 25.55 35.81 41.74
C GLU A 24 25.06 34.47 41.13
N VAL A 25 23.73 34.26 41.13
CA VAL A 25 23.15 33.06 40.57
C VAL A 25 23.10 33.11 39.03
N VAL A 26 22.89 34.31 38.48
CA VAL A 26 22.85 34.52 37.01
C VAL A 26 24.22 34.34 36.38
N GLU A 27 25.29 34.72 37.07
CA GLU A 27 26.67 34.58 36.57
C GLU A 27 27.13 33.11 36.57
N LYS A 28 26.64 32.29 37.49
CA LYS A 28 26.86 30.84 37.52
C LYS A 28 26.00 30.03 36.53
N LEU A 29 24.89 30.59 36.07
CA LEU A 29 23.98 29.98 35.07
C LEU A 29 24.24 30.50 33.64
N ALA A 30 25.17 31.46 33.46
CA ALA A 30 25.62 31.89 32.15
C ALA A 30 26.47 30.80 31.49
N ILE A 31 25.79 29.74 31.06
CA ILE A 31 26.39 28.75 30.16
C ILE A 31 26.63 29.49 28.84
N ASN A 32 27.92 29.67 28.50
CA ASN A 32 28.28 30.26 27.25
C ASN A 32 27.69 29.43 26.12
N ALA A 33 26.93 30.03 25.21
CA ALA A 33 26.26 29.32 24.12
C ALA A 33 27.24 28.49 23.25
N LYS A 34 28.53 28.85 23.24
CA LYS A 34 29.58 28.06 22.61
C LYS A 34 29.93 26.79 23.38
N ASP A 35 29.81 26.80 24.68
CA ASP A 35 30.09 25.62 25.53
C ASP A 35 28.90 24.66 25.54
N PHE A 36 27.69 25.18 25.42
CA PHE A 36 26.48 24.38 25.30
C PHE A 36 26.45 23.58 23.96
N ASP A 37 26.84 24.22 22.87
CA ASP A 37 26.91 23.53 21.56
C ASP A 37 28.03 22.47 21.56
N ARG A 38 29.17 22.74 22.22
CA ARG A 38 30.28 21.78 22.29
C ARG A 38 30.04 20.62 23.24
N THR A 39 29.33 20.81 24.33
CA THR A 39 29.03 19.71 25.27
C THR A 39 27.94 18.79 24.74
N LEU A 40 26.99 19.28 23.93
CA LEU A 40 26.01 18.42 23.26
C LEU A 40 26.62 17.59 22.11
N PHE A 41 27.65 18.12 21.41
CA PHE A 41 28.34 17.39 20.35
C PHE A 41 29.57 16.61 20.85
N ALA A 42 30.18 16.99 22.01
CA ALA A 42 31.32 16.25 22.59
C ALA A 42 30.90 14.89 23.20
N VAL A 43 29.63 14.67 23.45
CA VAL A 43 29.14 13.36 23.86
C VAL A 43 29.09 12.36 22.69
N GLU A 44 29.03 12.85 21.45
CA GLU A 44 29.09 11.99 20.24
C GLU A 44 30.52 11.51 19.91
N GLU A 45 31.57 12.24 20.28
CA GLU A 45 32.96 11.87 19.94
C GLU A 45 33.68 10.99 20.99
N SER A 46 33.15 10.80 22.18
CA SER A 46 33.84 10.06 23.26
C SER A 46 33.31 8.66 23.56
N LEU A 47 32.26 8.18 22.86
CA LEU A 47 31.71 6.84 23.01
C LEU A 47 32.15 5.93 21.86
N GLY A 48 33.45 5.72 21.71
CA GLY A 48 34.02 4.61 20.98
C GLY A 48 33.96 3.33 21.82
N GLY A 49 32.81 2.73 21.95
CA GLY A 49 32.56 1.46 22.59
C GLY A 49 31.09 1.14 22.45
N ASP A 50 30.77 -0.10 22.13
CA ASP A 50 29.41 -0.63 21.86
C ASP A 50 28.30 0.28 22.38
N GLU A 51 27.73 1.11 21.49
CA GLU A 51 26.60 1.96 21.85
C GLU A 51 25.45 1.10 22.33
N PRO A 52 24.94 1.28 23.55
CA PRO A 52 23.64 0.78 23.88
C PRO A 52 22.65 1.53 22.97
N HIS A 53 22.22 0.90 21.88
CA HIS A 53 21.11 1.41 21.11
C HIS A 53 19.96 1.64 22.07
N LEU A 54 19.69 2.92 22.38
CA LEU A 54 18.44 3.27 23.07
C LEU A 54 17.34 2.61 22.26
N PRO A 55 16.47 1.78 22.87
CA PRO A 55 15.39 1.19 22.15
C PRO A 55 14.63 2.33 21.49
N LYS A 56 14.49 2.26 20.15
CA LYS A 56 13.60 3.20 19.42
C LYS A 56 12.30 3.22 20.19
N ALA A 57 11.88 4.40 20.63
CA ALA A 57 10.58 4.54 21.27
C ALA A 57 9.57 3.86 20.35
N LEU A 58 9.01 2.75 20.79
CA LEU A 58 7.93 2.09 20.10
C LEU A 58 6.77 3.08 20.18
N PHE A 59 6.46 3.72 19.05
CA PHE A 59 5.21 4.44 18.93
C PHE A 59 4.11 3.39 19.04
N VAL A 60 3.51 3.29 20.22
CA VAL A 60 2.34 2.45 20.43
C VAL A 60 1.16 3.22 19.85
N HIS A 61 0.74 2.84 18.64
CA HIS A 61 -0.52 3.33 18.10
C HIS A 61 -1.66 2.74 18.93
N ASN A 62 -2.51 3.59 19.48
CA ASN A 62 -3.73 3.14 20.12
C ASN A 62 -4.74 2.70 19.03
N PRO A 63 -5.51 1.64 19.24
CA PRO A 63 -6.60 1.29 18.37
C PRO A 63 -7.58 2.46 18.20
N PRO A 64 -8.11 2.71 17.00
CA PRO A 64 -9.10 3.74 16.80
C PRO A 64 -10.37 3.46 17.62
N THR A 65 -10.94 4.50 18.18
CA THR A 65 -12.14 4.41 19.03
C THR A 65 -13.39 4.79 18.26
N ARG A 66 -14.47 4.02 18.46
CA ARG A 66 -15.73 4.28 17.78
C ARG A 66 -16.48 5.44 18.47
N VAL A 67 -16.52 6.61 17.82
CA VAL A 67 -17.15 7.83 18.37
C VAL A 67 -18.63 7.94 18.06
N HIS A 68 -19.15 7.15 17.10
CA HIS A 68 -20.59 7.08 16.80
C HIS A 68 -21.15 5.68 17.07
N PRO A 69 -21.40 5.31 18.33
CA PRO A 69 -21.78 3.94 18.73
C PRO A 69 -23.15 3.52 18.18
N THR A 70 -24.04 4.47 17.85
CA THR A 70 -25.37 4.20 17.28
C THR A 70 -25.35 3.93 15.77
N SER A 71 -24.22 4.13 15.10
CA SER A 71 -24.09 3.78 13.68
C SER A 71 -24.19 2.27 13.51
N VAL A 72 -25.08 1.80 12.63
CA VAL A 72 -25.33 0.38 12.37
C VAL A 72 -24.38 -0.23 11.31
N GLY A 73 -23.45 0.54 10.78
CA GLY A 73 -22.54 0.10 9.70
C GLY A 73 -23.00 0.57 8.32
N VAL A 74 -22.53 -0.13 7.30
CA VAL A 74 -22.78 0.15 5.88
C VAL A 74 -23.43 -1.07 5.23
N ILE A 75 -24.43 -0.82 4.39
CA ILE A 75 -24.98 -1.86 3.50
C ILE A 75 -24.11 -1.90 2.25
N THR A 76 -23.57 -3.08 1.93
CA THR A 76 -22.76 -3.32 0.73
C THR A 76 -23.39 -4.42 -0.10
N THR A 77 -23.21 -4.36 -1.42
CA THR A 77 -23.60 -5.44 -2.35
C THR A 77 -22.59 -6.59 -2.32
N ALA A 78 -21.34 -6.31 -1.92
CA ALA A 78 -20.29 -7.30 -1.77
C ALA A 78 -20.73 -8.47 -0.89
N VAL A 79 -20.41 -9.68 -1.29
CA VAL A 79 -20.69 -10.89 -0.49
C VAL A 79 -19.86 -10.88 0.78
N SER A 80 -18.55 -10.57 0.67
CA SER A 80 -17.65 -10.45 1.80
C SER A 80 -16.98 -9.07 1.79
N ALA A 81 -16.81 -8.45 2.96
CA ALA A 81 -16.15 -7.15 3.10
C ALA A 81 -15.38 -7.06 4.41
N PHE A 82 -14.27 -6.36 4.39
CA PHE A 82 -13.39 -6.16 5.54
C PHE A 82 -12.77 -4.77 5.53
N VAL A 83 -12.73 -4.12 6.68
CA VAL A 83 -11.97 -2.90 6.91
C VAL A 83 -11.06 -3.11 8.11
N LEU A 84 -9.78 -2.85 7.93
CA LEU A 84 -8.73 -3.02 8.93
C LEU A 84 -8.00 -1.70 9.16
N ASP A 85 -7.83 -1.30 10.41
CA ASP A 85 -6.84 -0.26 10.75
C ASP A 85 -5.43 -0.83 10.53
N ARG A 86 -4.66 -0.19 9.65
CA ARG A 86 -3.37 -0.73 9.21
C ARG A 86 -2.33 -0.75 10.33
N ALA A 87 -2.29 0.30 11.14
CA ALA A 87 -1.29 0.50 12.18
C ALA A 87 -1.46 -0.47 13.36
N THR A 88 -2.70 -0.65 13.83
CA THR A 88 -3.00 -1.46 15.02
C THR A 88 -3.54 -2.85 14.70
N ARG A 89 -3.81 -3.14 13.43
CA ARG A 89 -4.45 -4.39 12.97
C ARG A 89 -5.84 -4.60 13.57
N THR A 90 -6.51 -3.54 13.96
CA THR A 90 -7.86 -3.60 14.53
C THR A 90 -8.90 -3.72 13.43
N PRO A 91 -9.77 -4.74 13.43
CA PRO A 91 -10.93 -4.81 12.55
C PRO A 91 -11.92 -3.68 12.83
N LEU A 92 -12.32 -2.94 11.80
CA LEU A 92 -13.26 -1.81 11.90
C LEU A 92 -14.63 -2.13 11.29
N PHE A 93 -14.64 -3.03 10.30
CA PHE A 93 -15.86 -3.57 9.69
C PHE A 93 -15.64 -5.00 9.22
N GLU A 94 -16.63 -5.87 9.43
CA GLU A 94 -16.58 -7.29 9.08
C GLU A 94 -17.89 -7.76 8.48
N LYS A 95 -17.82 -8.45 7.33
CA LYS A 95 -18.94 -9.12 6.67
C LYS A 95 -18.42 -10.41 6.03
N ASN A 96 -18.93 -11.57 6.45
CA ASN A 96 -18.59 -12.89 5.91
C ASN A 96 -17.08 -13.11 5.74
N ILE A 97 -16.28 -12.78 6.77
CA ILE A 97 -14.81 -12.74 6.71
C ILE A 97 -14.19 -14.11 6.42
N ASP A 98 -14.89 -15.18 6.74
CA ASP A 98 -14.44 -16.56 6.56
C ASP A 98 -14.82 -17.17 5.21
N GLU A 99 -15.55 -16.46 4.36
CA GLU A 99 -16.00 -16.98 3.07
C GLU A 99 -14.87 -16.97 2.04
N SER A 100 -14.35 -18.16 1.69
CA SER A 100 -13.35 -18.29 0.63
C SER A 100 -13.98 -18.10 -0.73
N ARG A 101 -13.43 -17.15 -1.52
CA ARG A 101 -13.92 -16.78 -2.85
C ARG A 101 -12.79 -16.69 -3.86
N SER A 102 -13.12 -16.85 -5.14
CA SER A 102 -12.20 -16.48 -6.23
C SER A 102 -11.92 -14.98 -6.18
N ILE A 103 -10.69 -14.59 -6.46
CA ILE A 103 -10.22 -13.20 -6.28
C ILE A 103 -9.91 -12.49 -7.61
N GLY A 104 -9.95 -13.25 -8.72
CA GLY A 104 -9.64 -12.70 -10.05
C GLY A 104 -8.27 -12.02 -10.11
N SER A 105 -8.19 -10.91 -10.80
CA SER A 105 -6.95 -10.18 -11.04
C SER A 105 -6.31 -9.53 -9.81
N ILE A 106 -6.88 -9.64 -8.60
CA ILE A 106 -6.15 -9.28 -7.36
C ILE A 106 -4.88 -10.14 -7.24
N THR A 107 -4.90 -11.35 -7.77
CA THR A 107 -3.76 -12.27 -7.93
C THR A 107 -2.49 -11.59 -8.49
N LYS A 108 -2.65 -10.62 -9.40
CA LYS A 108 -1.53 -9.95 -10.08
C LYS A 108 -0.61 -9.16 -9.14
N LEU A 109 -1.12 -8.76 -7.97
CA LEU A 109 -0.27 -8.16 -6.93
C LEU A 109 0.79 -9.17 -6.44
N MET A 110 0.37 -10.41 -6.14
CA MET A 110 1.28 -11.48 -5.72
C MET A 110 2.26 -11.82 -6.83
N THR A 111 1.80 -11.91 -8.08
CA THR A 111 2.67 -12.18 -9.22
C THR A 111 3.72 -11.10 -9.42
N ALA A 112 3.34 -9.82 -9.32
CA ALA A 112 4.29 -8.72 -9.41
C ALA A 112 5.32 -8.75 -8.28
N TYR A 113 4.88 -9.08 -7.06
CA TYR A 113 5.74 -9.18 -5.89
C TYR A 113 6.78 -10.30 -6.04
N VAL A 114 6.34 -11.52 -6.33
CA VAL A 114 7.21 -12.68 -6.55
C VAL A 114 8.18 -12.45 -7.72
N PHE A 115 7.71 -11.83 -8.79
CA PHE A 115 8.59 -11.45 -9.90
C PHE A 115 9.70 -10.47 -9.44
N LEU A 116 9.36 -9.47 -8.65
CA LEU A 116 10.33 -8.48 -8.17
C LEU A 116 11.34 -9.06 -7.16
N GLU A 117 11.06 -10.20 -6.51
CA GLU A 117 12.05 -10.92 -5.70
C GLU A 117 13.27 -11.35 -6.53
N THR A 118 13.12 -11.55 -7.84
CA THR A 118 14.23 -11.89 -8.76
C THR A 118 15.18 -10.71 -9.01
N THR A 119 14.91 -9.53 -8.44
CA THR A 119 15.69 -8.29 -8.60
C THR A 119 15.99 -7.94 -10.05
N PRO A 120 14.97 -7.88 -10.94
CA PRO A 120 15.18 -7.64 -12.36
C PRO A 120 15.62 -6.20 -12.62
N SER A 121 16.40 -6.00 -13.70
CA SER A 121 16.60 -4.64 -14.23
C SER A 121 15.31 -4.15 -14.87
N LEU A 122 14.61 -3.21 -14.21
CA LEU A 122 13.30 -2.73 -14.67
C LEU A 122 13.33 -2.06 -16.04
N ASP A 123 14.49 -1.58 -16.47
CA ASP A 123 14.67 -0.91 -17.76
C ASP A 123 15.16 -1.88 -18.88
N ALA A 124 15.30 -3.18 -18.56
CA ALA A 124 15.62 -4.19 -19.56
C ALA A 124 14.48 -4.32 -20.58
N LEU A 125 14.84 -4.36 -21.86
CA LEU A 125 13.90 -4.56 -22.97
C LEU A 125 13.49 -6.02 -23.08
N VAL A 126 12.21 -6.26 -23.17
CA VAL A 126 11.57 -7.58 -23.24
C VAL A 126 10.37 -7.52 -24.17
N THR A 127 9.87 -8.68 -24.57
CA THR A 127 8.67 -8.80 -25.40
C THR A 127 7.66 -9.75 -24.77
N ILE A 128 6.38 -9.51 -25.03
CA ILE A 128 5.34 -10.54 -24.83
C ILE A 128 5.52 -11.57 -25.95
N ASP A 129 5.68 -12.82 -25.57
CA ASP A 129 5.74 -13.95 -26.52
C ASP A 129 4.31 -14.45 -26.80
N ILE A 130 4.10 -15.11 -27.94
CA ILE A 130 2.81 -15.73 -28.31
C ILE A 130 2.32 -16.72 -27.22
N LYS A 131 3.25 -17.40 -26.53
CA LYS A 131 2.94 -18.31 -25.42
C LYS A 131 2.47 -17.61 -24.15
N ASP A 132 2.71 -16.31 -24.01
CA ASP A 132 2.24 -15.51 -22.88
C ASP A 132 0.79 -15.05 -23.07
N VAL A 133 0.26 -15.14 -24.31
CA VAL A 133 -1.09 -14.68 -24.61
C VAL A 133 -2.11 -15.47 -23.78
N ARG A 134 -2.91 -14.73 -23.04
CA ARG A 134 -4.00 -15.26 -22.23
C ARG A 134 -5.32 -14.63 -22.68
N LEU A 135 -6.30 -15.49 -22.99
CA LEU A 135 -7.64 -15.03 -23.35
C LEU A 135 -8.39 -14.55 -22.09
N GLY A 136 -9.10 -13.45 -22.23
CA GLY A 136 -9.83 -12.80 -21.15
C GLY A 136 -9.20 -11.47 -20.74
N GLY A 137 -10.06 -10.47 -20.46
CA GLY A 137 -9.64 -9.10 -20.19
C GLY A 137 -9.11 -8.38 -21.44
N THR A 138 -8.48 -7.23 -21.24
CA THR A 138 -7.89 -6.43 -22.30
C THR A 138 -6.40 -6.72 -22.43
N GLN A 139 -5.93 -7.03 -23.63
CA GLN A 139 -4.52 -7.06 -23.96
C GLN A 139 -4.13 -5.66 -24.45
N HIS A 140 -3.25 -5.00 -23.74
CA HIS A 140 -2.83 -3.63 -24.05
C HIS A 140 -1.61 -3.56 -24.94
N LEU A 141 -0.70 -4.53 -24.83
CA LEU A 141 0.56 -4.55 -25.55
C LEU A 141 0.54 -5.57 -26.68
N THR A 142 1.15 -5.22 -27.81
CA THR A 142 1.25 -6.11 -28.98
C THR A 142 2.33 -7.17 -28.74
N VAL A 143 2.03 -8.42 -29.14
CA VAL A 143 2.99 -9.53 -29.12
C VAL A 143 4.22 -9.20 -29.97
N GLY A 144 5.39 -9.41 -29.38
CA GLY A 144 6.69 -9.17 -30.07
C GLY A 144 7.16 -7.72 -30.03
N ASP A 145 6.34 -6.77 -29.56
CA ASP A 145 6.76 -5.37 -29.46
C ASP A 145 7.68 -5.17 -28.24
N PRO A 146 8.90 -4.61 -28.42
CA PRO A 146 9.83 -4.46 -27.31
C PRO A 146 9.43 -3.32 -26.39
N VAL A 147 9.22 -3.64 -25.12
CA VAL A 147 8.93 -2.70 -24.00
C VAL A 147 9.85 -2.99 -22.82
N THR A 148 9.88 -2.12 -21.82
CA THR A 148 10.66 -2.40 -20.61
C THR A 148 9.90 -3.35 -19.67
N ILE A 149 10.62 -4.02 -18.75
CA ILE A 149 10.01 -4.79 -17.66
C ILE A 149 9.09 -3.88 -16.81
N ARG A 150 9.50 -2.65 -16.58
CA ARG A 150 8.67 -1.63 -15.92
C ARG A 150 7.33 -1.42 -16.64
N ASP A 151 7.34 -1.42 -17.96
CA ASP A 151 6.13 -1.23 -18.75
C ASP A 151 5.23 -2.48 -18.74
N LEU A 152 5.82 -3.70 -18.67
CA LEU A 152 5.02 -4.90 -18.41
C LEU A 152 4.34 -4.85 -17.04
N LEU A 153 5.05 -4.40 -15.98
CA LEU A 153 4.45 -4.21 -14.65
C LEU A 153 3.31 -3.19 -14.71
N LYS A 154 3.48 -2.07 -15.43
CA LYS A 154 2.42 -1.07 -15.61
C LYS A 154 1.20 -1.67 -16.35
N ALA A 155 1.40 -2.37 -17.47
CA ALA A 155 0.31 -3.00 -18.19
C ALA A 155 -0.43 -4.04 -17.32
N SER A 156 0.31 -4.84 -16.54
CA SER A 156 -0.24 -5.83 -15.60
C SER A 156 -1.04 -5.22 -14.48
N LEU A 157 -0.50 -4.21 -13.80
CA LEU A 157 -1.09 -3.69 -12.56
C LEU A 157 -2.12 -2.59 -12.80
N VAL A 158 -1.87 -1.68 -13.75
CA VAL A 158 -2.79 -0.58 -14.10
C VAL A 158 -3.93 -1.11 -14.98
N GLY A 159 -3.58 -1.67 -16.15
CA GLY A 159 -4.55 -2.17 -17.14
C GLY A 159 -5.06 -3.58 -16.88
N SER A 160 -4.53 -4.25 -15.88
CA SER A 160 -4.88 -5.65 -15.57
C SER A 160 -4.63 -6.63 -16.73
N ASP A 161 -3.61 -6.37 -17.58
CA ASP A 161 -3.26 -7.18 -18.75
C ASP A 161 -2.75 -8.57 -18.33
N ASN A 162 -3.48 -9.60 -18.75
CA ASN A 162 -3.16 -11.00 -18.43
C ASN A 162 -1.90 -11.48 -19.16
N SER A 163 -1.70 -11.05 -20.41
CA SER A 163 -0.55 -11.47 -21.21
C SER A 163 0.74 -10.83 -20.69
N ALA A 164 0.69 -9.55 -20.29
CA ALA A 164 1.81 -8.90 -19.64
C ALA A 164 2.16 -9.58 -18.30
N THR A 165 1.15 -10.00 -17.54
CA THR A 165 1.36 -10.72 -16.27
C THR A 165 2.01 -12.10 -16.50
N ALA A 166 1.53 -12.85 -17.47
CA ALA A 166 2.13 -14.15 -17.83
C ALA A 166 3.57 -13.99 -18.34
N ALA A 167 3.86 -12.92 -19.09
CA ALA A 167 5.21 -12.59 -19.52
C ALA A 167 6.14 -12.31 -18.33
N LEU A 168 5.69 -11.58 -17.29
CA LEU A 168 6.46 -11.37 -16.06
C LEU A 168 6.82 -12.71 -15.41
N ALA A 169 5.83 -13.60 -15.21
CA ALA A 169 6.10 -14.91 -14.63
C ALA A 169 7.12 -15.71 -15.45
N ARG A 170 7.01 -15.75 -16.79
CA ARG A 170 8.00 -16.40 -17.68
C ARG A 170 9.39 -15.78 -17.54
N LEU A 171 9.47 -14.46 -17.44
CA LEU A 171 10.74 -13.73 -17.34
C LEU A 171 11.44 -13.91 -15.98
N SER A 172 10.80 -14.52 -15.00
CA SER A 172 11.46 -14.96 -13.76
C SER A 172 12.51 -16.06 -14.01
N GLY A 173 12.41 -16.76 -15.16
CA GLY A 173 13.30 -17.87 -15.50
C GLY A 173 12.90 -19.21 -14.89
N THR A 174 11.78 -19.29 -14.17
CA THR A 174 11.23 -20.54 -13.61
C THR A 174 10.10 -21.09 -14.46
N THR A 175 9.64 -22.31 -14.16
CA THR A 175 8.39 -22.82 -14.75
C THR A 175 7.18 -22.11 -14.13
N GLU A 176 6.05 -22.07 -14.86
CA GLU A 176 4.81 -21.49 -14.29
C GLU A 176 4.38 -22.20 -13.01
N GLY A 177 4.56 -23.53 -12.92
CA GLY A 177 4.27 -24.32 -11.73
C GLY A 177 5.15 -23.93 -10.51
N ASP A 178 6.46 -23.77 -10.75
CA ASP A 178 7.39 -23.35 -9.69
C ASP A 178 7.09 -21.90 -9.25
N PHE A 179 6.72 -21.02 -10.19
CA PHE A 179 6.34 -19.65 -9.89
C PHE A 179 5.08 -19.62 -9.01
N VAL A 180 4.05 -20.39 -9.36
CA VAL A 180 2.81 -20.52 -8.56
C VAL A 180 3.11 -21.14 -7.20
N ALA A 181 4.01 -22.13 -7.11
CA ALA A 181 4.46 -22.66 -5.83
C ALA A 181 5.08 -21.56 -4.96
N ARG A 182 5.95 -20.71 -5.53
CA ARG A 182 6.53 -19.57 -4.80
C ARG A 182 5.47 -18.56 -4.34
N MET A 183 4.43 -18.28 -5.16
CA MET A 183 3.30 -17.43 -4.74
C MET A 183 2.60 -17.99 -3.50
N ASN A 184 2.41 -19.30 -3.42
CA ASN A 184 1.80 -19.96 -2.26
C ASN A 184 2.73 -19.98 -1.05
N GLU A 185 4.05 -20.13 -1.25
CA GLU A 185 5.05 -20.02 -0.17
C GLU A 185 5.01 -18.61 0.44
N VAL A 186 5.05 -17.55 -0.40
CA VAL A 186 4.94 -16.17 0.07
C VAL A 186 3.63 -15.95 0.83
N ALA A 187 2.51 -16.49 0.32
CA ALA A 187 1.23 -16.41 1.03
C ALA A 187 1.33 -17.01 2.44
N ALA A 188 1.94 -18.18 2.59
CA ALA A 188 2.15 -18.81 3.89
C ALA A 188 3.12 -17.99 4.78
N GLU A 189 4.21 -17.44 4.22
CA GLU A 189 5.18 -16.60 4.94
C GLU A 189 4.53 -15.35 5.55
N ILE A 190 3.56 -14.75 4.87
CA ILE A 190 2.85 -13.55 5.36
C ILE A 190 1.56 -13.86 6.15
N GLY A 191 1.25 -15.16 6.37
CA GLY A 191 0.15 -15.59 7.21
C GLY A 191 -1.21 -15.71 6.51
N MET A 192 -1.24 -15.83 5.17
CA MET A 192 -2.47 -16.05 4.39
C MET A 192 -2.89 -17.53 4.39
N GLU A 193 -3.35 -18.02 5.54
CA GLU A 193 -3.58 -19.46 5.77
C GLU A 193 -4.73 -20.06 4.95
N ARG A 194 -5.64 -19.20 4.44
CA ARG A 194 -6.84 -19.60 3.68
C ARG A 194 -6.79 -19.16 2.22
N THR A 195 -5.58 -18.90 1.71
CA THR A 195 -5.34 -18.46 0.34
C THR A 195 -4.64 -19.55 -0.46
N THR A 196 -5.05 -19.70 -1.71
CA THR A 196 -4.41 -20.57 -2.70
C THR A 196 -4.31 -19.84 -4.03
N PHE A 197 -3.13 -19.89 -4.62
CA PHE A 197 -2.88 -19.46 -6.00
C PHE A 197 -2.73 -20.69 -6.89
N ALA A 198 -3.44 -20.70 -8.02
CA ALA A 198 -3.45 -21.78 -9.02
C ALA A 198 -2.91 -21.33 -10.38
N ASP A 199 -2.90 -20.03 -10.65
CA ASP A 199 -2.26 -19.41 -11.81
C ASP A 199 -1.69 -18.03 -11.45
N THR A 200 -0.92 -17.46 -12.38
CA THR A 200 -0.24 -16.19 -12.19
C THR A 200 -1.11 -14.97 -12.52
N THR A 201 -2.25 -15.12 -13.17
CA THR A 201 -3.03 -14.02 -13.77
C THR A 201 -4.32 -13.72 -13.05
N GLY A 202 -4.87 -14.71 -12.33
CA GLY A 202 -6.19 -14.65 -11.72
C GLY A 202 -7.31 -15.12 -12.67
N LEU A 203 -6.99 -15.81 -13.77
CA LEU A 203 -7.99 -16.39 -14.67
C LEU A 203 -8.59 -17.70 -14.13
N SER A 204 -7.85 -18.43 -13.33
CA SER A 204 -8.38 -19.60 -12.64
C SER A 204 -9.29 -19.20 -11.49
N GLN A 205 -10.48 -19.80 -11.43
CA GLN A 205 -11.39 -19.67 -10.29
C GLN A 205 -10.79 -20.26 -8.99
N ASP A 206 -9.73 -21.06 -9.10
CA ASP A 206 -9.03 -21.69 -7.98
C ASP A 206 -7.99 -20.77 -7.34
N ASN A 207 -7.76 -19.57 -7.86
CA ASN A 207 -7.14 -18.49 -7.09
C ASN A 207 -8.17 -17.99 -6.05
N ARG A 208 -8.08 -18.52 -4.85
CA ARG A 208 -9.07 -18.30 -3.80
C ARG A 208 -8.44 -17.69 -2.56
N SER A 209 -9.19 -16.81 -1.91
CA SER A 209 -8.78 -16.18 -0.67
C SER A 209 -9.99 -15.78 0.17
N ILE A 210 -9.74 -15.26 1.36
CA ILE A 210 -10.69 -14.56 2.22
C ILE A 210 -10.28 -13.10 2.37
N VAL A 211 -11.21 -12.25 2.77
CA VAL A 211 -10.97 -10.79 2.85
C VAL A 211 -9.89 -10.40 3.83
N SER A 212 -9.73 -11.14 4.94
CA SER A 212 -8.66 -10.89 5.93
C SER A 212 -7.28 -11.24 5.39
N ASP A 213 -7.12 -12.37 4.67
CA ASP A 213 -5.85 -12.74 4.03
C ASP A 213 -5.44 -11.72 2.96
N LEU A 214 -6.41 -11.23 2.17
CA LEU A 214 -6.14 -10.18 1.19
C LEU A 214 -5.72 -8.87 1.85
N ALA A 215 -6.22 -8.55 3.04
CA ALA A 215 -5.74 -7.40 3.79
C ALA A 215 -4.27 -7.56 4.22
N LEU A 216 -3.85 -8.77 4.65
CA LEU A 216 -2.44 -9.08 4.91
C LEU A 216 -1.58 -8.93 3.65
N MET A 217 -2.08 -9.45 2.52
CA MET A 217 -1.39 -9.35 1.23
C MET A 217 -1.17 -7.90 0.81
N LEU A 218 -2.21 -7.07 0.87
CA LEU A 218 -2.14 -5.66 0.52
C LEU A 218 -1.13 -4.91 1.39
N ASP A 219 -1.20 -5.13 2.72
CA ASP A 219 -0.29 -4.50 3.65
C ASP A 219 1.17 -4.85 3.37
N HIS A 220 1.45 -6.12 3.08
CA HIS A 220 2.79 -6.59 2.80
C HIS A 220 3.29 -6.11 1.42
N ILE A 221 2.52 -6.35 0.37
CA ILE A 221 2.95 -6.12 -1.02
C ILE A 221 3.08 -4.62 -1.35
N LEU A 222 2.19 -3.78 -0.83
CA LEU A 222 2.25 -2.33 -1.06
C LEU A 222 3.34 -1.61 -0.25
N GLN A 223 4.13 -2.31 0.55
CA GLN A 223 5.41 -1.81 1.05
C GLN A 223 6.46 -1.71 -0.06
N ASN A 224 6.35 -2.55 -1.10
CA ASN A 224 7.19 -2.43 -2.28
C ASN A 224 6.84 -1.15 -3.05
N GLU A 225 7.81 -0.23 -3.12
CA GLU A 225 7.63 1.09 -3.72
C GLU A 225 7.25 1.03 -5.20
N THR A 226 7.81 0.07 -5.95
CA THR A 226 7.51 -0.09 -7.39
C THR A 226 6.05 -0.46 -7.59
N ILE A 227 5.53 -1.44 -6.84
CA ILE A 227 4.13 -1.87 -6.94
C ILE A 227 3.21 -0.74 -6.49
N ARG A 228 3.50 -0.12 -5.35
CA ARG A 228 2.72 0.98 -4.81
C ARG A 228 2.62 2.14 -5.80
N THR A 229 3.74 2.61 -6.32
CA THR A 229 3.77 3.72 -7.27
C THR A 229 3.02 3.42 -8.56
N ILE A 230 3.09 2.18 -9.07
CA ILE A 230 2.39 1.78 -10.29
C ILE A 230 0.88 1.73 -10.05
N THR A 231 0.43 1.15 -8.94
CA THR A 231 -1.01 0.99 -8.65
C THR A 231 -1.74 2.29 -8.31
N GLN A 232 -1.02 3.37 -8.07
CA GLN A 232 -1.57 4.72 -7.87
C GLN A 232 -1.84 5.48 -9.17
N GLN A 233 -1.42 4.95 -10.33
CA GLN A 233 -1.52 5.68 -11.59
C GLN A 233 -2.90 5.49 -12.23
N PRO A 234 -3.65 6.59 -12.49
CA PRO A 234 -4.95 6.49 -13.13
C PRO A 234 -4.86 6.07 -14.59
N PHE A 235 -3.74 6.35 -15.24
CA PHE A 235 -3.36 5.86 -16.56
C PHE A 235 -1.85 5.87 -16.73
N VAL A 236 -1.35 5.13 -17.71
CA VAL A 236 0.05 5.14 -18.10
C VAL A 236 0.18 5.19 -19.62
N THR A 237 1.21 5.88 -20.10
CA THR A 237 1.62 5.80 -21.50
C THR A 237 2.89 4.96 -21.61
N ILE A 238 2.87 3.94 -22.45
CA ILE A 238 3.97 3.02 -22.70
C ILE A 238 4.45 3.25 -24.15
N ALA A 239 5.73 3.53 -24.31
CA ALA A 239 6.37 3.70 -25.59
C ALA A 239 7.23 2.47 -25.91
N SER A 240 6.89 1.75 -26.97
CA SER A 240 7.73 0.67 -27.48
C SER A 240 8.93 1.24 -28.25
N THR A 241 10.03 0.52 -28.27
CA THR A 241 11.19 0.87 -29.08
C THR A 241 10.93 0.72 -30.61
N SER A 242 9.85 0.05 -31.01
CA SER A 242 9.37 0.01 -32.40
C SER A 242 8.67 1.29 -32.84
N GLY A 243 8.37 2.22 -31.89
CA GLY A 243 7.66 3.47 -32.13
C GLY A 243 6.16 3.43 -31.81
N SER A 244 5.63 2.30 -31.35
CA SER A 244 4.23 2.20 -30.91
C SER A 244 4.02 2.92 -29.59
N LEU A 245 2.86 3.58 -29.44
CA LEU A 245 2.41 4.20 -28.19
C LEU A 245 1.14 3.51 -27.71
N TYR A 246 1.14 3.10 -26.44
CA TYR A 246 0.01 2.45 -25.79
C TYR A 246 -0.45 3.31 -24.60
N THR A 247 -1.72 3.68 -24.58
CA THR A 247 -2.35 4.28 -23.41
C THR A 247 -3.11 3.20 -22.67
N VAL A 248 -2.79 3.00 -21.40
CA VAL A 248 -3.38 1.99 -20.52
C VAL A 248 -4.07 2.71 -19.38
N GLU A 249 -5.40 2.68 -19.38
CA GLU A 249 -6.22 3.22 -18.30
C GLU A 249 -6.26 2.24 -17.12
N SER A 250 -6.35 2.80 -15.92
CA SER A 250 -6.51 1.99 -14.72
C SER A 250 -7.88 1.34 -14.66
N THR A 251 -7.91 0.08 -14.20
CA THR A 251 -9.17 -0.60 -13.87
C THR A 251 -9.77 -0.15 -12.54
N ASP A 252 -9.08 0.71 -11.78
CA ASP A 252 -9.53 1.24 -10.50
C ASP A 252 -10.07 2.67 -10.64
N ASP A 253 -11.39 2.78 -10.81
CA ASP A 253 -12.09 4.08 -10.91
C ASP A 253 -12.01 4.92 -9.63
N LEU A 254 -11.59 4.34 -8.49
CA LEU A 254 -11.40 5.12 -7.25
C LEU A 254 -10.30 6.16 -7.38
N LEU A 255 -9.33 5.94 -8.28
CA LEU A 255 -8.25 6.89 -8.55
C LEU A 255 -8.77 8.24 -9.06
N HIS A 256 -10.00 8.28 -9.62
CA HIS A 256 -10.70 9.50 -10.05
C HIS A 256 -11.74 10.00 -9.03
N SER A 257 -11.86 9.34 -7.88
CA SER A 257 -12.87 9.67 -6.87
C SER A 257 -12.38 10.69 -5.84
N PHE A 258 -13.30 11.18 -5.01
CA PHE A 258 -12.98 12.07 -3.89
C PHE A 258 -12.06 11.41 -2.84
N LEU A 259 -12.02 10.07 -2.78
CA LEU A 259 -11.11 9.33 -1.88
C LEU A 259 -9.64 9.34 -2.35
N ASN A 260 -9.36 9.91 -3.52
CA ASN A 260 -8.01 10.20 -3.99
C ASN A 260 -7.76 11.72 -4.10
N GLN A 261 -8.39 12.49 -3.23
CA GLN A 261 -8.22 13.95 -3.10
C GLN A 261 -8.17 14.33 -1.63
N PRO A 262 -7.40 15.35 -1.23
CA PRO A 262 -7.33 15.79 0.14
C PRO A 262 -8.72 15.92 0.78
N PRO A 263 -8.92 15.45 2.03
CA PRO A 263 -7.90 14.93 2.96
C PRO A 263 -7.49 13.47 2.74
N TYR A 264 -8.00 12.79 1.71
CA TYR A 264 -7.77 11.37 1.46
C TYR A 264 -6.78 11.14 0.32
N ALA A 265 -6.10 9.99 0.37
CA ALA A 265 -5.27 9.50 -0.72
C ALA A 265 -5.38 7.97 -0.81
N ILE A 266 -5.23 7.44 -2.05
CA ILE A 266 -5.10 6.01 -2.29
C ILE A 266 -3.62 5.64 -2.26
N VAL A 267 -3.25 4.74 -1.34
CA VAL A 267 -1.88 4.23 -1.20
C VAL A 267 -1.57 3.18 -2.27
N GLY A 268 -2.58 2.47 -2.74
CA GLY A 268 -2.51 1.48 -3.79
C GLY A 268 -3.61 0.45 -3.67
N GLY A 269 -3.81 -0.33 -4.73
CA GLY A 269 -4.86 -1.34 -4.75
C GLY A 269 -4.91 -2.14 -6.04
N LYS A 270 -5.88 -3.05 -6.14
CA LYS A 270 -6.13 -3.85 -7.34
C LYS A 270 -7.57 -4.32 -7.41
N THR A 271 -8.15 -4.18 -8.58
CA THR A 271 -9.45 -4.76 -8.95
C THR A 271 -9.32 -6.22 -9.38
N GLY A 272 -10.37 -7.00 -9.18
CA GLY A 272 -10.51 -8.36 -9.70
C GLY A 272 -11.91 -8.59 -10.26
N TYR A 273 -12.01 -9.47 -11.24
CA TYR A 273 -13.30 -9.92 -11.77
C TYR A 273 -13.14 -11.30 -12.43
N LEU A 274 -14.07 -12.16 -12.14
CA LEU A 274 -14.44 -13.37 -12.89
C LEU A 274 -15.94 -13.55 -12.72
N PRO A 275 -16.66 -14.24 -13.63
CA PRO A 275 -18.07 -14.57 -13.42
C PRO A 275 -18.33 -15.26 -12.07
N GLU A 276 -17.44 -16.14 -11.64
CA GLU A 276 -17.52 -16.89 -10.38
C GLU A 276 -17.12 -16.07 -9.16
N ALA A 277 -16.24 -15.07 -9.34
CA ALA A 277 -15.78 -14.20 -8.27
C ALA A 277 -16.77 -13.08 -7.96
N GLY A 278 -17.48 -12.60 -8.98
CA GLY A 278 -18.12 -11.29 -8.96
C GLY A 278 -17.05 -10.18 -9.03
N TYR A 279 -17.42 -8.97 -8.71
CA TYR A 279 -16.51 -7.84 -8.74
C TYR A 279 -15.79 -7.68 -7.39
N CYS A 280 -14.48 -7.62 -7.44
CA CYS A 280 -13.59 -7.58 -6.28
C CYS A 280 -12.71 -6.33 -6.31
N LEU A 281 -12.35 -5.82 -5.13
CA LEU A 281 -11.40 -4.71 -4.98
C LEU A 281 -10.72 -4.80 -3.61
N GLY A 282 -9.40 -4.68 -3.59
CA GLY A 282 -8.64 -4.47 -2.39
C GLY A 282 -7.79 -3.22 -2.52
N THR A 283 -7.84 -2.32 -1.54
CA THR A 283 -7.14 -1.03 -1.60
C THR A 283 -6.78 -0.52 -0.20
N ILE A 284 -5.75 0.31 -0.11
CA ILE A 284 -5.36 1.02 1.10
C ILE A 284 -5.62 2.51 0.90
N PHE A 285 -6.29 3.11 1.86
CA PHE A 285 -6.49 4.57 1.95
C PHE A 285 -5.66 5.15 3.09
N SER A 286 -5.24 6.40 2.91
CA SER A 286 -4.71 7.25 3.97
C SER A 286 -5.54 8.52 4.09
N GLU A 287 -5.54 9.13 5.27
CA GLU A 287 -6.07 10.45 5.56
C GLU A 287 -4.92 11.39 5.95
N ASP A 288 -5.12 12.72 5.85
CA ASP A 288 -4.11 13.75 6.19
C ASP A 288 -3.49 13.58 7.59
N GLY A 289 -4.19 12.94 8.53
CA GLY A 289 -3.68 12.55 9.85
C GLY A 289 -2.64 11.41 9.82
N GLY A 290 -2.41 10.79 8.66
CA GLY A 290 -1.53 9.63 8.51
C GLY A 290 -2.18 8.31 8.91
N HIS A 291 -3.50 8.30 9.14
CA HIS A 291 -4.25 7.10 9.50
C HIS A 291 -4.59 6.31 8.24
N GLU A 292 -4.14 5.07 8.18
CA GLU A 292 -4.33 4.21 7.02
C GLU A 292 -5.30 3.06 7.33
N ILE A 293 -6.23 2.84 6.42
CA ILE A 293 -7.16 1.71 6.46
C ILE A 293 -7.02 0.84 5.22
N ILE A 294 -7.14 -0.47 5.41
CA ILE A 294 -7.21 -1.45 4.33
C ILE A 294 -8.67 -1.83 4.14
N VAL A 295 -9.18 -1.69 2.92
CA VAL A 295 -10.55 -2.05 2.57
C VAL A 295 -10.52 -3.13 1.50
N VAL A 296 -11.20 -4.24 1.78
CA VAL A 296 -11.34 -5.36 0.84
C VAL A 296 -12.82 -5.70 0.66
N VAL A 297 -13.26 -5.78 -0.59
CA VAL A 297 -14.60 -6.29 -0.96
C VAL A 297 -14.46 -7.42 -1.98
N LEU A 298 -15.22 -8.50 -1.79
CA LEU A 298 -15.29 -9.63 -2.71
C LEU A 298 -16.74 -9.89 -3.08
N GLY A 299 -16.97 -10.12 -4.37
CA GLY A 299 -18.27 -10.51 -4.89
C GLY A 299 -19.33 -9.40 -4.87
N SER A 300 -18.94 -8.15 -5.14
CA SER A 300 -19.92 -7.09 -5.43
C SER A 300 -20.72 -7.42 -6.70
N GLU A 301 -21.98 -6.98 -6.77
CA GLU A 301 -22.92 -7.39 -7.83
C GLU A 301 -22.55 -6.86 -9.22
N THR A 302 -21.99 -5.64 -9.28
CA THR A 302 -21.66 -4.97 -10.54
C THR A 302 -20.30 -4.30 -10.47
N ASP A 303 -19.75 -3.94 -11.62
CA ASP A 303 -18.51 -3.16 -11.71
C ASP A 303 -18.59 -1.86 -10.90
N GLN A 304 -19.66 -1.12 -11.04
CA GLN A 304 -19.88 0.13 -10.34
C GLN A 304 -20.11 -0.07 -8.83
N SER A 305 -20.78 -1.15 -8.45
CA SER A 305 -21.11 -1.40 -7.04
C SER A 305 -19.87 -1.70 -6.20
N ARG A 306 -18.83 -2.38 -6.74
CA ARG A 306 -17.57 -2.58 -5.98
C ARG A 306 -16.92 -1.27 -5.54
N PHE A 307 -16.93 -0.25 -6.42
CA PHE A 307 -16.42 1.07 -6.09
C PHE A 307 -17.31 1.79 -5.08
N GLN A 308 -18.63 1.65 -5.23
CA GLN A 308 -19.57 2.22 -4.28
C GLN A 308 -19.48 1.58 -2.90
N ASP A 309 -19.33 0.25 -2.84
CA ASP A 309 -19.15 -0.50 -1.60
C ASP A 309 -17.89 0.00 -0.87
N VAL A 310 -16.74 0.08 -1.56
CA VAL A 310 -15.49 0.55 -1.00
C VAL A 310 -15.57 2.01 -0.55
N LYS A 311 -16.15 2.91 -1.39
CA LYS A 311 -16.36 4.33 -1.02
C LYS A 311 -17.19 4.46 0.25
N SER A 312 -18.26 3.70 0.35
CA SER A 312 -19.16 3.72 1.50
C SER A 312 -18.47 3.23 2.77
N LEU A 313 -17.70 2.14 2.66
CA LEU A 313 -16.94 1.59 3.78
C LEU A 313 -15.85 2.56 4.26
N ALA A 314 -15.03 3.11 3.36
CA ALA A 314 -13.97 4.04 3.72
C ALA A 314 -14.52 5.33 4.34
N ALA A 315 -15.50 5.97 3.69
CA ALA A 315 -16.11 7.20 4.20
C ALA A 315 -16.83 6.98 5.55
N TRP A 316 -17.49 5.83 5.72
CA TRP A 316 -18.12 5.47 7.00
C TRP A 316 -17.07 5.27 8.08
N THR A 317 -15.98 4.57 7.79
CA THR A 317 -14.92 4.29 8.75
C THR A 317 -14.29 5.58 9.26
N TYR A 318 -13.82 6.46 8.39
CA TYR A 318 -13.24 7.75 8.80
C TYR A 318 -14.22 8.69 9.52
N LYS A 319 -15.53 8.52 9.31
CA LYS A 319 -16.55 9.29 10.03
C LYS A 319 -16.88 8.72 11.41
N VAL A 320 -16.80 7.41 11.59
CA VAL A 320 -17.31 6.70 12.78
C VAL A 320 -16.22 6.40 13.79
N TYR A 321 -14.98 6.32 13.36
CA TYR A 321 -13.82 6.07 14.20
C TYR A 321 -12.97 7.33 14.33
N ASP A 322 -12.31 7.46 15.47
CA ASP A 322 -11.34 8.52 15.79
C ASP A 322 -10.01 7.87 16.20
N TRP A 323 -8.93 8.40 15.69
CA TRP A 323 -7.55 7.99 15.99
C TRP A 323 -6.96 9.00 16.95
N LEU A 324 -6.83 8.63 18.23
CA LEU A 324 -6.32 9.47 19.33
C LEU A 324 -4.80 9.42 19.43
#